data_13f8688561e70e9acfa99158feabee95
#
_entry.id   13f8688561e70e9acfa99158feabee95
#
_cell.length_a   1.000
_cell.length_b   1.000
_cell.length_c   1.000
_cell.angle_alpha   90.00
_cell.angle_beta   90.00
_cell.angle_gamma   90.00
#
_symmetry.space_group_name_H-M   'P 1'
#
loop_
_entity.id
_entity.type
_entity.pdbx_description
1 polymer ?
#
loop_
_entity_poly.entity_id
_entity_poly.type
_entity_poly.pdbx_seq_one_letter_code
_entity_poly.pdbx_strand_id
1 'polypeptide(L)'
;MTKARALFACAVACGLMMAGPTAAISQEARSPLALAKVRIVDFAFQPSMISVPRGTMVGWKNFGSVSHTSTSDDGRWNSGTLMPGAIFGVRFRVAGSYSYHCEIHPSMTGTVVVT
;
A
#
# COMPACT_ATOMS: atom_id res chain seq x y z
N MET A 1 23.08 24.77 58.21
CA MET A 1 22.80 24.86 57.71
C MET A 1 22.70 24.46 56.58
N THR A 2 22.58 24.24 56.07
CA THR A 2 22.53 23.88 55.27
C THR A 2 22.10 23.27 54.35
N LYS A 3 21.88 22.98 53.99
CA LYS A 3 21.49 22.39 53.32
C LYS A 3 21.00 22.25 52.24
N ALA A 4 20.78 22.11 51.80
CA ALA A 4 20.23 22.03 50.96
C ALA A 4 20.33 21.64 49.84
N ARG A 5 20.18 21.43 49.51
CA ARG A 5 20.27 21.19 48.64
C ARG A 5 20.19 20.58 47.62
N ALA A 6 20.31 20.53 47.17
CA ALA A 6 20.58 19.92 46.36
C ALA A 6 19.80 19.24 45.70
N LEU A 7 19.60 18.78 45.74
CA LEU A 7 18.91 18.10 45.29
C LEU A 7 18.46 18.09 44.15
N PHE A 8 18.05 18.50 43.83
CA PHE A 8 17.51 18.60 42.92
C PHE A 8 17.82 18.31 41.71
N ALA A 9 18.40 18.46 41.38
CA ALA A 9 18.81 18.35 40.23
C ALA A 9 18.48 17.14 39.55
N CYS A 10 18.69 16.29 40.07
CA CYS A 10 18.57 15.13 39.49
C CYS A 10 17.39 14.88 38.80
N ALA A 11 16.52 15.15 39.30
CA ALA A 11 15.35 14.83 38.78
C ALA A 11 15.26 15.13 37.45
N VAL A 12 15.61 16.15 37.23
CA VAL A 12 15.53 16.56 36.02
C VAL A 12 15.97 15.74 35.01
N ALA A 13 17.02 15.41 35.09
CA ALA A 13 17.58 14.71 34.11
C ALA A 13 16.77 13.63 33.73
N CYS A 14 16.28 13.03 34.56
CA CYS A 14 15.57 11.93 34.23
C CYS A 14 14.56 12.11 33.29
N GLY A 15 13.87 12.96 33.46
CA GLY A 15 12.79 13.11 32.63
C GLY A 15 13.13 13.14 31.26
N LEU A 16 14.08 13.73 30.97
CA LEU A 16 14.44 13.87 29.69
C LEU A 16 14.65 12.66 29.00
N MET A 17 15.33 11.89 29.47
CA MET A 17 15.65 10.78 28.79
C MET A 17 14.56 10.00 28.35
N MET A 18 13.67 9.82 29.06
CA MET A 18 12.69 9.02 28.68
C MET A 18 11.96 9.38 27.49
N ALA A 19 11.77 10.47 27.30
CA ALA A 19 10.98 10.91 26.23
C ALA A 19 11.56 10.54 24.91
N GLY A 20 12.74 10.63 24.73
CA GLY A 20 13.35 10.41 23.48
C GLY A 20 13.07 9.13 22.78
N PRO A 21 13.36 8.07 23.32
CA PRO A 21 13.24 6.81 22.65
C PRO A 21 11.83 6.49 22.27
N THR A 22 10.94 6.90 23.00
CA THR A 22 9.60 6.58 22.75
C THR A 22 9.11 7.15 21.47
N ALA A 23 9.48 8.29 21.17
CA ALA A 23 9.01 8.94 20.01
C ALA A 23 9.44 8.21 18.76
N ALA A 24 10.56 7.73 18.70
CA ALA A 24 11.04 7.07 17.55
C ALA A 24 10.21 5.88 17.18
N ILE A 25 9.84 5.13 18.10
CA ILE A 25 9.06 3.96 17.83
C ILE A 25 7.75 4.26 17.25
N SER A 26 7.12 5.24 17.69
CA SER A 26 5.85 5.54 17.20
C SER A 26 5.83 5.88 15.77
N GLN A 27 6.82 6.48 15.24
CA GLN A 27 6.83 6.82 13.90
C GLN A 27 6.88 5.67 12.99
N GLU A 28 7.60 4.70 13.28
CA GLU A 28 7.66 3.58 12.44
C GLU A 28 6.36 2.91 12.30
N ALA A 29 5.61 2.87 13.29
CA ALA A 29 4.37 2.19 13.27
C ALA A 29 3.40 2.80 12.34
N ARG A 30 3.60 4.01 11.98
CA ARG A 30 2.70 4.59 11.19
C ARG A 30 2.92 4.61 9.79
N SER A 31 3.64 4.00 9.19
CA SER A 31 3.86 4.10 7.87
C SER A 31 2.95 3.49 7.04
N PRO A 32 2.22 3.64 6.55
CA PRO A 32 1.38 3.02 5.88
C PRO A 32 0.68 3.09 4.74
N LEU A 33 0.31 3.71 4.11
CA LEU A 33 -0.46 3.74 3.04
C LEU A 33 0.27 3.63 1.76
N ALA A 34 0.90 2.57 1.47
CA ALA A 34 1.59 2.39 0.22
C ALA A 34 0.60 2.31 -0.93
N LEU A 35 0.97 2.86 -2.04
CA LEU A 35 0.15 2.85 -3.24
C LEU A 35 1.02 2.34 -4.39
N ALA A 36 0.55 1.35 -5.10
CA ALA A 36 1.21 0.83 -6.28
C ALA A 36 0.29 1.02 -7.49
N LYS A 37 0.84 1.25 -8.64
CA LYS A 37 0.05 1.57 -9.82
C LYS A 37 0.31 0.61 -10.94
N VAL A 38 -0.73 0.18 -11.60
CA VAL A 38 -0.66 -0.64 -12.80
C VAL A 38 -1.32 0.14 -13.92
N ARG A 39 -0.65 0.24 -15.03
CA ARG A 39 -1.20 0.89 -16.20
C ARG A 39 -1.92 -0.16 -17.03
N ILE A 40 -3.10 0.16 -17.51
CA ILE A 40 -3.77 -0.66 -18.48
C ILE A 40 -3.55 0.02 -19.81
N VAL A 41 -2.93 -0.68 -20.74
CA VAL A 41 -2.78 -0.17 -22.09
C VAL A 41 -3.55 -1.11 -23.00
N ASP A 42 -3.66 -0.79 -24.28
CA ASP A 42 -4.33 -1.70 -25.17
C ASP A 42 -3.36 -2.84 -25.41
N PHE A 43 -3.70 -3.71 -24.84
CA PHE A 43 -3.97 -5.09 -24.62
C PHE A 43 -2.94 -5.68 -23.66
N ALA A 44 -2.53 -4.94 -22.65
CA ALA A 44 -1.60 -5.42 -21.64
C ALA A 44 -1.75 -4.66 -20.33
N PHE A 45 -1.43 -5.32 -19.23
CA PHE A 45 -1.24 -4.66 -17.94
C PHE A 45 0.26 -4.40 -17.77
N GLN A 46 0.62 -3.20 -17.32
CA GLN A 46 2.02 -2.79 -17.17
C GLN A 46 2.29 -2.25 -15.78
N PRO A 47 3.12 -2.91 -15.02
CA PRO A 47 3.75 -4.19 -15.32
C PRO A 47 2.74 -5.32 -15.19
N SER A 48 2.99 -6.44 -15.82
CA SER A 48 2.07 -7.56 -15.74
C SER A 48 2.20 -8.30 -14.42
N MET A 49 3.25 -8.09 -13.68
CA MET A 49 3.40 -8.68 -12.36
C MET A 49 4.01 -7.65 -11.43
N ILE A 50 3.42 -7.47 -10.26
CA ILE A 50 3.97 -6.59 -9.23
C ILE A 50 4.01 -7.34 -7.92
N SER A 51 4.92 -6.92 -7.05
CA SER A 51 5.04 -7.50 -5.71
C SER A 51 4.93 -6.35 -4.73
N VAL A 52 4.03 -6.45 -3.80
CA VAL A 52 3.75 -5.37 -2.85
C VAL A 52 3.59 -5.91 -1.43
N PRO A 53 3.87 -5.13 -0.41
CA PRO A 53 3.63 -5.58 0.95
C PRO A 53 2.15 -5.54 1.29
N ARG A 54 1.75 -6.31 2.28
CA ARG A 54 0.36 -6.29 2.78
C ARG A 54 -0.02 -4.88 3.17
N GLY A 55 -1.21 -4.50 2.92
CA GLY A 55 -1.73 -3.18 3.21
C GLY A 55 -1.61 -2.21 2.06
N THR A 56 -0.99 -2.61 0.97
CA THR A 56 -0.84 -1.74 -0.19
C THR A 56 -2.15 -1.62 -0.96
N MET A 57 -2.44 -0.42 -1.41
CA MET A 57 -3.51 -0.18 -2.35
C MET A 57 -2.93 -0.28 -3.75
N VAL A 58 -3.47 -1.14 -4.59
CA VAL A 58 -3.05 -1.22 -5.98
C VAL A 58 -4.10 -0.54 -6.82
N GLY A 59 -3.69 0.40 -7.64
CA GLY A 59 -4.60 1.13 -8.51
C GLY A 59 -4.32 0.82 -9.97
N TRP A 60 -5.37 0.55 -10.71
CA TRP A 60 -5.30 0.37 -12.16
C TRP A 60 -5.89 1.60 -12.83
N LYS A 61 -5.21 2.10 -13.83
CA LYS A 61 -5.75 3.20 -14.62
C LYS A 61 -5.70 2.83 -16.09
N ASN A 62 -6.77 3.03 -16.80
CA ASN A 62 -6.85 2.74 -18.21
C ASN A 62 -6.25 3.89 -19.02
N PHE A 63 -5.07 3.65 -19.59
CA PHE A 63 -4.40 4.58 -20.47
C PHE A 63 -4.59 4.19 -21.94
N GLY A 64 -5.38 3.15 -22.20
CA GLY A 64 -5.61 2.69 -23.55
C GLY A 64 -6.71 3.48 -24.24
N SER A 65 -7.01 3.13 -25.44
CA SER A 65 -8.03 3.80 -26.22
C SER A 65 -9.36 3.07 -26.21
N VAL A 66 -9.40 1.86 -25.69
CA VAL A 66 -10.65 1.07 -25.60
C VAL A 66 -10.90 0.71 -24.15
N SER A 67 -12.07 0.18 -23.86
CA SER A 67 -12.45 -0.24 -22.52
C SER A 67 -11.74 -1.51 -22.11
N HIS A 68 -11.46 -1.62 -20.84
CA HIS A 68 -10.83 -2.81 -20.26
C HIS A 68 -11.45 -3.08 -18.88
N THR A 69 -11.08 -4.18 -18.24
CA THR A 69 -11.43 -4.46 -16.85
C THR A 69 -10.22 -4.97 -16.10
N SER A 70 -10.27 -4.92 -14.77
CA SER A 70 -9.35 -5.66 -13.92
C SER A 70 -10.22 -6.61 -13.12
N THR A 71 -10.14 -7.88 -13.40
CA THR A 71 -11.03 -8.88 -12.83
C THR A 71 -10.23 -10.04 -12.26
N SER A 72 -10.39 -10.29 -10.99
CA SER A 72 -9.72 -11.39 -10.30
C SER A 72 -10.15 -12.72 -10.87
N ASP A 73 -9.20 -13.63 -11.08
CA ASP A 73 -9.51 -14.96 -11.61
C ASP A 73 -10.36 -15.76 -10.64
N ASP A 74 -10.27 -15.47 -9.36
CA ASP A 74 -11.02 -16.23 -8.35
C ASP A 74 -12.13 -15.42 -7.71
N GLY A 75 -12.53 -14.33 -8.34
CA GLY A 75 -13.71 -13.61 -7.88
C GLY A 75 -13.50 -12.64 -6.73
N ARG A 76 -12.28 -12.29 -6.40
CA ARG A 76 -12.04 -11.40 -5.27
C ARG A 76 -12.31 -9.94 -5.60
N TRP A 77 -12.22 -9.56 -6.84
CA TRP A 77 -12.59 -8.21 -7.26
C TRP A 77 -12.97 -8.20 -8.74
N ASN A 78 -13.73 -7.20 -9.11
CA ASN A 78 -14.09 -6.99 -10.49
C ASN A 78 -14.31 -5.47 -10.65
N SER A 79 -13.53 -4.85 -11.49
CA SER A 79 -13.63 -3.41 -11.65
C SER A 79 -14.87 -2.99 -12.44
N GLY A 80 -15.46 -3.92 -13.17
CA GLY A 80 -16.43 -3.54 -14.18
C GLY A 80 -15.70 -2.85 -15.31
N THR A 81 -16.41 -2.30 -16.23
CA THR A 81 -15.84 -1.66 -17.40
C THR A 81 -15.12 -0.38 -17.03
N LEU A 82 -13.86 -0.31 -17.39
CA LEU A 82 -13.04 0.89 -17.19
C LEU A 82 -12.84 1.56 -18.55
N MET A 83 -13.51 2.67 -18.73
CA MET A 83 -13.35 3.46 -19.96
C MET A 83 -11.98 4.12 -19.95
N PRO A 84 -11.48 4.61 -21.08
CA PRO A 84 -10.21 5.33 -21.10
C PRO A 84 -10.18 6.42 -20.03
N GLY A 85 -9.14 6.42 -19.21
CA GLY A 85 -8.96 7.37 -18.12
C GLY A 85 -9.52 6.91 -16.78
N ALA A 86 -10.34 5.87 -16.75
CA ALA A 86 -10.95 5.42 -15.49
C ALA A 86 -9.93 4.73 -14.60
N ILE A 87 -10.17 4.78 -13.30
CA ILE A 87 -9.28 4.23 -12.28
C ILE A 87 -10.07 3.31 -11.37
N PHE A 88 -9.43 2.24 -10.93
CA PHE A 88 -10.02 1.29 -9.99
C PHE A 88 -8.92 0.83 -9.02
N GLY A 89 -9.24 0.69 -7.74
CA GLY A 89 -8.27 0.31 -6.73
C GLY A 89 -8.72 -0.80 -5.82
N VAL A 90 -7.78 -1.60 -5.37
CA VAL A 90 -8.02 -2.68 -4.40
C VAL A 90 -6.94 -2.62 -3.35
N ARG A 91 -7.32 -2.71 -2.08
CA ARG A 91 -6.35 -2.78 -1.01
C ARG A 91 -6.08 -4.25 -0.69
N PHE A 92 -4.83 -4.65 -0.72
CA PHE A 92 -4.44 -6.04 -0.49
C PHE A 92 -3.96 -6.22 0.94
N ARG A 93 -4.77 -6.88 1.77
CA ARG A 93 -4.46 -7.05 3.19
C ARG A 93 -3.94 -8.43 3.54
N VAL A 94 -4.05 -9.39 2.66
CA VAL A 94 -3.66 -10.77 2.94
C VAL A 94 -2.59 -11.19 1.96
N ALA A 95 -1.52 -11.75 2.46
CA ALA A 95 -0.42 -12.23 1.63
C ALA A 95 -0.91 -13.33 0.70
N GLY A 96 -0.37 -13.38 -0.47
CA GLY A 96 -0.74 -14.39 -1.46
C GLY A 96 -0.44 -13.93 -2.86
N SER A 97 -0.79 -14.76 -3.82
CA SER A 97 -0.60 -14.47 -5.23
C SER A 97 -1.97 -14.36 -5.85
N TYR A 98 -2.24 -13.27 -6.52
CA TYR A 98 -3.56 -12.95 -7.04
C TYR A 98 -3.50 -12.73 -8.54
N SER A 99 -3.99 -13.68 -9.31
CA SER A 99 -4.02 -13.58 -10.76
C SER A 99 -5.28 -12.89 -11.21
N TYR A 100 -5.20 -12.13 -12.27
CA TYR A 100 -6.35 -11.40 -12.79
C TYR A 100 -6.27 -11.25 -14.31
N HIS A 101 -7.34 -10.83 -14.91
CA HIS A 101 -7.45 -10.72 -16.36
C HIS A 101 -8.40 -9.57 -16.72
N CYS A 102 -8.46 -9.28 -18.01
CA CYS A 102 -9.43 -8.36 -18.56
C CYS A 102 -10.58 -9.20 -19.15
N GLU A 103 -11.80 -8.93 -18.74
CA GLU A 103 -12.93 -9.72 -19.24
C GLU A 103 -13.24 -9.44 -20.70
N ILE A 104 -12.91 -8.28 -21.20
CA ILE A 104 -13.18 -7.91 -22.57
C ILE A 104 -12.13 -8.50 -23.50
N HIS A 105 -10.92 -8.62 -23.03
CA HIS A 105 -9.81 -9.18 -23.80
C HIS A 105 -9.10 -10.23 -22.93
N PRO A 106 -9.63 -11.44 -22.86
CA PRO A 106 -9.18 -12.42 -21.86
C PRO A 106 -7.71 -12.83 -21.94
N SER A 107 -7.03 -12.56 -23.03
CA SER A 107 -5.60 -12.86 -23.08
C SER A 107 -4.76 -11.83 -22.30
N MET A 108 -5.36 -10.71 -21.89
CA MET A 108 -4.65 -9.75 -21.04
C MET A 108 -4.70 -10.26 -19.61
N THR A 109 -3.54 -10.59 -19.05
CA THR A 109 -3.47 -11.16 -17.72
C THR A 109 -2.42 -10.44 -16.89
N GLY A 110 -2.55 -10.54 -15.59
CA GLY A 110 -1.58 -9.97 -14.66
C GLY A 110 -1.60 -10.70 -13.34
N THR A 111 -0.66 -10.37 -12.48
CA THR A 111 -0.55 -10.97 -11.14
C THR A 111 -0.08 -9.93 -10.14
N VAL A 112 -0.71 -9.92 -8.97
CA VAL A 112 -0.25 -9.14 -7.83
C VAL A 112 0.24 -10.14 -6.79
N VAL A 113 1.48 -10.01 -6.37
CA VAL A 113 2.03 -10.84 -5.31
C VAL A 113 2.09 -9.97 -4.06
N VAL A 114 1.46 -10.42 -2.99
CA VAL A 114 1.39 -9.67 -1.73
C VAL A 114 2.24 -10.38 -0.69
N THR A 115 3.20 -9.71 -0.15
CA THR A 115 4.08 -10.28 0.87
C THR A 115 3.69 -9.76 2.30
#